data_5fc3fc5daa627c401d29c6211a9e381f
#
_entry.id   5fc3fc5daa627c401d29c6211a9e381f
#
_cell.length_a   1.000
_cell.length_b   1.000
_cell.length_c   1.000
_cell.angle_alpha   90.00
_cell.angle_beta   90.00
_cell.angle_gamma   90.00
#
_symmetry.space_group_name_H-M   'P 1'
#
loop_
_entity.id
_entity.type
_entity.pdbx_description
1 polymer ?
#
loop_
_entity_poly.entity_id
_entity_poly.type
_entity_poly.pdbx_seq_one_letter_code
_entity_poly.pdbx_strand_id
1 'polypeptide(L)'
;MLSSPHLLKTIRQSVCLVAFVAAIALPVNVGWAGAPSVAEISAKINEDLADAAQSGPRALIARLEGILRANPQMAADAATAADLGSAAARPVSNFIGSNVPVYRDIIARIIGAAPEAKRAEIGAAVGRAVRQIASTDPMVRQPLVKDIETLLAEAQARAERASQQRGIRVGDFILYPEIQVTEFYDDNIFATKDGKTSDYATVIGPHLFVHSDWEKHYVRMQAHYDGVRFRSNQKENTDDLWFSGEGRYDFTQDTNVFGGLLAGRLHEDRSSPDDVNGSEPTIYYERRVYGGGSHQVGKTTLRAGATFEQTRFDDTPTSSGIDINNSDRDWDHITAGPSLSYKLNDTFVPYIQALADIRDYRSQFDDAGVDRDSAGYHVLAGTEFRVSGALDGKVFSGYQQQNYDDAALKDVGVLMVGGDLRWRLVPSTQINMWVDRSVEETSLTGASAYVYSAFGGSVNHSLTDDLDLIFRASYGVSDFVGAGREDDDYEVSTTLRYLITENYYVAGDYRLERRVSDVSAANYSRNLVYFRIGAQY
;
A
#
# COMPACT_ATOMS: atom_id res chain seq x y z
N MET A 1 -30.70 28.67 14.04
CA MET A 1 -31.19 27.83 12.92
C MET A 1 -30.08 27.76 11.88
N LEU A 2 -29.14 26.83 12.06
CA LEU A 2 -28.05 26.53 11.13
C LEU A 2 -27.96 25.00 11.04
N SER A 3 -28.92 24.38 10.36
CA SER A 3 -28.91 22.96 10.04
C SER A 3 -29.04 22.78 8.53
N SER A 4 -28.03 23.25 7.80
CA SER A 4 -27.91 22.88 6.40
C SER A 4 -27.04 21.61 6.33
N PRO A 5 -27.52 20.50 5.76
CA PRO A 5 -26.76 19.25 5.59
C PRO A 5 -25.43 19.49 4.85
N HIS A 6 -25.44 20.43 3.90
CA HIS A 6 -24.24 20.80 3.14
C HIS A 6 -23.13 21.41 3.99
N LEU A 7 -23.46 22.17 5.04
CA LEU A 7 -22.43 22.77 5.90
C LEU A 7 -21.73 21.72 6.78
N LEU A 8 -22.49 20.74 7.29
CA LEU A 8 -21.95 19.60 8.04
C LEU A 8 -21.10 18.69 7.13
N LYS A 9 -21.49 18.49 5.89
CA LYS A 9 -20.75 17.73 4.89
C LYS A 9 -19.38 18.37 4.61
N THR A 10 -19.34 19.69 4.35
CA THR A 10 -18.10 20.45 4.13
C THR A 10 -17.20 20.44 5.37
N ILE A 11 -17.77 20.50 6.57
CA ILE A 11 -16.99 20.46 7.83
C ILE A 11 -16.40 19.07 8.06
N ARG A 12 -17.15 17.98 7.80
CA ARG A 12 -16.63 16.60 7.92
C ARG A 12 -15.44 16.37 6.97
N GLN A 13 -15.57 16.74 5.71
CA GLN A 13 -14.51 16.61 4.71
C GLN A 13 -13.28 17.47 5.04
N SER A 14 -13.47 18.65 5.65
CA SER A 14 -12.36 19.53 6.07
C SER A 14 -11.65 19.05 7.33
N VAL A 15 -12.35 18.38 8.25
CA VAL A 15 -11.74 17.86 9.50
C VAL A 15 -10.78 16.71 9.21
N CYS A 16 -11.09 15.84 8.24
CA CYS A 16 -10.17 14.79 7.80
C CYS A 16 -8.85 15.36 7.26
N LEU A 17 -8.94 16.43 6.49
CA LEU A 17 -7.79 17.12 5.90
C LEU A 17 -6.91 17.80 6.96
N VAL A 18 -7.53 18.48 7.92
CA VAL A 18 -6.82 19.25 8.96
C VAL A 18 -6.09 18.34 9.95
N ALA A 19 -6.68 17.18 10.28
CA ALA A 19 -6.04 16.22 11.19
C ALA A 19 -4.73 15.64 10.62
N PHE A 20 -4.69 15.36 9.31
CA PHE A 20 -3.49 14.83 8.67
C PHE A 20 -2.40 15.90 8.52
N VAL A 21 -2.77 17.10 8.10
CA VAL A 21 -1.84 18.23 7.95
C VAL A 21 -1.29 18.68 9.31
N ALA A 22 -2.12 18.65 10.37
CA ALA A 22 -1.68 18.98 11.72
C ALA A 22 -0.68 17.97 12.29
N ALA A 23 -0.78 16.68 11.93
CA ALA A 23 0.19 15.68 12.34
C ALA A 23 1.58 15.87 11.72
N ILE A 24 1.64 16.50 10.52
CA ILE A 24 2.90 16.82 9.83
C ILE A 24 3.51 18.12 10.34
N ALA A 25 2.68 19.06 10.83
CA ALA A 25 3.12 20.41 11.22
C ALA A 25 3.61 20.54 12.67
N LEU A 26 3.56 19.47 13.46
CA LEU A 26 4.08 19.53 14.82
C LEU A 26 5.63 19.59 14.79
N PRO A 27 6.25 20.69 15.24
CA PRO A 27 7.70 20.73 15.35
C PRO A 27 8.12 19.78 16.47
N VAL A 28 8.89 18.75 16.11
CA VAL A 28 9.58 17.93 17.11
C VAL A 28 10.73 18.78 17.69
N ASN A 29 10.41 19.62 18.66
CA ASN A 29 11.39 20.30 19.47
C ASN A 29 11.82 19.34 20.60
N VAL A 30 12.73 18.42 20.29
CA VAL A 30 13.47 17.70 21.32
C VAL A 30 14.80 18.41 21.50
N GLY A 31 14.79 19.38 22.38
CA GLY A 31 16.01 20.02 22.85
C GLY A 31 16.81 19.08 23.74
N TRP A 32 17.94 18.66 23.26
CA TRP A 32 19.02 18.10 24.09
C TRP A 32 20.23 18.99 23.95
N ALA A 33 20.50 19.72 25.01
CA ALA A 33 21.73 20.51 25.14
C ALA A 33 22.80 19.65 25.83
N GLY A 34 23.99 19.56 25.23
CA GLY A 34 25.25 19.29 25.93
C GLY A 34 25.93 17.96 25.65
N ALA A 35 26.63 17.85 24.54
CA ALA A 35 27.95 17.29 24.25
C ALA A 35 28.17 17.43 22.73
N PRO A 36 29.39 17.72 22.21
CA PRO A 36 29.66 17.70 20.78
C PRO A 36 29.75 16.23 20.37
N SER A 37 28.85 15.83 19.90
CA SER A 37 28.00 14.76 20.12
C SER A 37 28.00 13.85 18.91
N VAL A 38 27.64 12.67 19.14
CA VAL A 38 27.14 11.66 18.22
C VAL A 38 26.43 12.31 16.99
N ALA A 39 25.76 13.44 17.11
CA ALA A 39 25.10 14.13 16.00
C ALA A 39 26.07 14.77 14.97
N GLU A 40 27.16 15.41 15.40
CA GLU A 40 28.14 15.97 14.46
C GLU A 40 29.01 14.88 13.84
N ILE A 41 29.35 13.84 14.62
CA ILE A 41 30.04 12.64 14.11
C ILE A 41 29.10 11.91 13.14
N SER A 42 27.81 11.82 13.45
CA SER A 42 26.78 11.19 12.62
C SER A 42 26.56 11.96 11.31
N ALA A 43 26.57 13.31 11.33
CA ALA A 43 26.42 14.11 10.11
C ALA A 43 27.61 13.90 9.15
N LYS A 44 28.83 13.91 9.67
CA LYS A 44 30.03 13.65 8.87
C LYS A 44 30.11 12.23 8.33
N ILE A 45 29.69 11.24 9.10
CA ILE A 45 29.59 9.85 8.65
C ILE A 45 28.54 9.70 7.55
N ASN A 46 27.39 10.37 7.66
CA ASN A 46 26.35 10.37 6.66
C ASN A 46 26.85 10.98 5.34
N GLU A 47 27.59 12.08 5.40
CA GLU A 47 28.23 12.72 4.24
C GLU A 47 29.27 11.78 3.60
N ASP A 48 30.15 11.21 4.40
CA ASP A 48 31.18 10.26 3.96
C ASP A 48 30.60 9.01 3.28
N LEU A 49 29.49 8.48 3.78
CA LEU A 49 28.79 7.33 3.17
C LEU A 49 28.03 7.72 1.90
N ALA A 50 27.43 8.92 1.89
CA ALA A 50 26.75 9.43 0.71
C ALA A 50 27.74 9.70 -0.43
N ASP A 51 28.91 10.26 -0.12
CA ASP A 51 29.99 10.51 -1.11
C ASP A 51 30.58 9.18 -1.64
N ALA A 52 30.81 8.21 -0.77
CA ALA A 52 31.29 6.91 -1.18
C ALA A 52 30.28 6.18 -2.08
N ALA A 53 28.98 6.39 -1.82
CA ALA A 53 27.91 5.82 -2.63
C ALA A 53 27.86 6.37 -4.05
N GLN A 54 28.33 7.61 -4.30
CA GLN A 54 28.44 8.14 -5.66
C GLN A 54 29.40 7.31 -6.55
N SER A 55 30.34 6.63 -5.93
CA SER A 55 31.28 5.71 -6.60
C SER A 55 30.78 4.26 -6.68
N GLY A 56 29.54 4.01 -6.22
CA GLY A 56 28.84 2.73 -6.33
C GLY A 56 28.89 1.83 -5.08
N PRO A 57 28.20 0.69 -5.15
CA PRO A 57 27.98 -0.17 -3.99
C PRO A 57 29.25 -0.65 -3.30
N ARG A 58 30.27 -1.02 -4.07
CA ARG A 58 31.57 -1.50 -3.51
C ARG A 58 32.30 -0.43 -2.72
N ALA A 59 32.27 0.82 -3.19
CA ALA A 59 32.90 1.94 -2.51
C ALA A 59 32.15 2.27 -1.20
N LEU A 60 30.83 2.22 -1.21
CA LEU A 60 29.99 2.37 -0.03
C LEU A 60 30.33 1.33 1.03
N ILE A 61 30.37 0.04 0.68
CA ILE A 61 30.69 -1.06 1.61
C ILE A 61 32.11 -0.91 2.17
N ALA A 62 33.09 -0.60 1.32
CA ALA A 62 34.46 -0.38 1.76
C ALA A 62 34.56 0.81 2.74
N ARG A 63 33.81 1.89 2.51
CA ARG A 63 33.76 3.05 3.43
C ARG A 63 33.10 2.70 4.76
N LEU A 64 32.00 1.95 4.73
CA LEU A 64 31.34 1.45 5.94
C LEU A 64 32.29 0.59 6.79
N GLU A 65 33.03 -0.31 6.17
CA GLU A 65 34.04 -1.11 6.87
C GLU A 65 35.15 -0.22 7.47
N GLY A 66 35.60 0.81 6.76
CA GLY A 66 36.56 1.77 7.27
C GLY A 66 36.05 2.50 8.52
N ILE A 67 34.79 2.94 8.50
CA ILE A 67 34.12 3.59 9.64
C ILE A 67 34.02 2.63 10.83
N LEU A 68 33.59 1.38 10.62
CA LEU A 68 33.47 0.38 11.68
C LEU A 68 34.82 0.02 12.30
N ARG A 69 35.90 -0.06 11.50
CA ARG A 69 37.27 -0.29 12.02
C ARG A 69 37.78 0.89 12.85
N ALA A 70 37.49 2.11 12.42
CA ALA A 70 37.89 3.33 13.15
C ALA A 70 37.06 3.56 14.43
N ASN A 71 35.81 3.10 14.45
CA ASN A 71 34.84 3.35 15.50
C ASN A 71 34.08 2.06 15.91
N PRO A 72 34.75 1.04 16.48
CA PRO A 72 34.12 -0.23 16.79
C PRO A 72 32.97 -0.12 17.81
N GLN A 73 32.96 0.94 18.62
CA GLN A 73 31.86 1.24 19.56
C GLN A 73 30.52 1.49 18.84
N MET A 74 30.51 1.89 17.57
CA MET A 74 29.29 2.12 16.82
C MET A 74 28.50 0.85 16.53
N ALA A 75 29.17 -0.30 16.56
CA ALA A 75 28.53 -1.60 16.44
C ALA A 75 28.32 -2.30 17.81
N ALA A 76 28.57 -1.59 18.92
CA ALA A 76 28.45 -2.16 20.27
C ALA A 76 27.12 -1.82 20.97
N ASP A 77 26.35 -0.90 20.42
CA ASP A 77 25.03 -0.47 20.88
C ASP A 77 24.00 -0.59 19.77
N ALA A 78 22.84 -1.15 20.09
CA ALA A 78 21.82 -1.49 19.09
C ALA A 78 21.25 -0.25 18.39
N ALA A 79 21.03 0.86 19.11
CA ALA A 79 20.52 2.10 18.53
C ALA A 79 21.55 2.75 17.59
N THR A 80 22.80 2.88 18.04
CA THR A 80 23.89 3.44 17.23
C THR A 80 24.20 2.60 16.00
N ALA A 81 24.16 1.28 16.12
CA ALA A 81 24.34 0.37 14.99
C ALA A 81 23.20 0.44 13.98
N ALA A 82 21.94 0.62 14.45
CA ALA A 82 20.78 0.82 13.60
C ALA A 82 20.86 2.17 12.85
N ASP A 83 21.30 3.24 13.49
CA ASP A 83 21.53 4.54 12.88
C ASP A 83 22.61 4.49 11.79
N LEU A 84 23.72 3.79 12.05
CA LEU A 84 24.78 3.57 11.08
C LEU A 84 24.29 2.72 9.90
N GLY A 85 23.49 1.68 10.16
CA GLY A 85 22.85 0.87 9.15
C GLY A 85 21.91 1.69 8.27
N SER A 86 21.12 2.54 8.88
CA SER A 86 20.24 3.49 8.18
C SER A 86 21.04 4.47 7.32
N ALA A 87 22.12 5.04 7.85
CA ALA A 87 22.98 5.97 7.13
C ALA A 87 23.63 5.32 5.90
N ALA A 88 24.15 4.11 6.04
CA ALA A 88 24.71 3.36 4.94
C ALA A 88 23.66 2.90 3.91
N ALA A 89 22.45 2.60 4.35
CA ALA A 89 21.37 2.13 3.50
C ALA A 89 20.69 3.25 2.69
N ARG A 90 20.64 4.48 3.20
CA ARG A 90 20.00 5.63 2.51
C ARG A 90 20.49 5.88 1.09
N PRO A 91 21.79 5.98 0.83
CA PRO A 91 22.27 6.21 -0.53
C PRO A 91 22.08 5.00 -1.43
N VAL A 92 21.82 3.80 -0.87
CA VAL A 92 21.58 2.58 -1.66
C VAL A 92 20.30 2.70 -2.48
N SER A 93 19.28 3.42 -2.00
CA SER A 93 18.05 3.69 -2.77
C SER A 93 18.30 4.51 -4.04
N ASN A 94 19.44 5.19 -4.13
CA ASN A 94 19.87 5.91 -5.33
C ASN A 94 20.68 5.02 -6.28
N PHE A 95 21.08 3.82 -5.85
CA PHE A 95 21.74 2.88 -6.75
C PHE A 95 20.74 2.30 -7.71
N ILE A 96 21.18 2.20 -8.93
CA ILE A 96 20.43 1.67 -10.02
C ILE A 96 20.69 0.16 -10.04
N GLY A 97 19.72 -0.65 -9.62
CA GLY A 97 19.84 -2.10 -9.61
C GLY A 97 19.20 -2.77 -8.40
N SER A 98 19.36 -4.07 -8.31
CA SER A 98 18.96 -4.81 -7.12
C SER A 98 19.83 -4.36 -5.94
N ASN A 99 19.21 -3.60 -5.05
CA ASN A 99 19.88 -3.07 -3.86
C ASN A 99 19.95 -4.11 -2.72
N VAL A 100 19.27 -5.26 -2.88
CA VAL A 100 19.17 -6.31 -1.86
C VAL A 100 20.53 -6.86 -1.40
N PRO A 101 21.48 -7.18 -2.31
CA PRO A 101 22.80 -7.62 -1.87
C PRO A 101 23.54 -6.55 -1.06
N VAL A 102 23.41 -5.28 -1.46
CA VAL A 102 24.05 -4.15 -0.78
C VAL A 102 23.47 -3.94 0.61
N TYR A 103 22.15 -4.00 0.76
CA TYR A 103 21.48 -3.94 2.07
C TYR A 103 21.89 -5.10 2.98
N ARG A 104 21.99 -6.30 2.42
CA ARG A 104 22.46 -7.49 3.15
C ARG A 104 23.91 -7.34 3.59
N ASP A 105 24.79 -6.84 2.73
CA ASP A 105 26.20 -6.62 3.05
C ASP A 105 26.36 -5.54 4.14
N ILE A 106 25.57 -4.47 4.12
CA ILE A 106 25.53 -3.47 5.18
C ILE A 106 25.19 -4.14 6.52
N ILE A 107 24.13 -4.92 6.56
CA ILE A 107 23.71 -5.66 7.77
C ILE A 107 24.83 -6.59 8.23
N ALA A 108 25.38 -7.40 7.33
CA ALA A 108 26.41 -8.38 7.64
C ALA A 108 27.70 -7.73 8.18
N ARG A 109 28.13 -6.58 7.63
CA ARG A 109 29.33 -5.87 8.08
C ARG A 109 29.16 -5.29 9.48
N ILE A 110 28.00 -4.70 9.77
CA ILE A 110 27.72 -4.13 11.09
C ILE A 110 27.62 -5.25 12.15
N ILE A 111 26.89 -6.33 11.85
CA ILE A 111 26.79 -7.50 12.75
C ILE A 111 28.17 -8.16 12.96
N GLY A 112 28.97 -8.28 11.91
CA GLY A 112 30.31 -8.82 12.01
C GLY A 112 31.26 -8.01 12.90
N ALA A 113 31.07 -6.70 12.98
CA ALA A 113 31.83 -5.80 13.85
C ALA A 113 31.29 -5.76 15.30
N ALA A 114 30.09 -6.28 15.55
CA ALA A 114 29.45 -6.27 16.86
C ALA A 114 30.06 -7.28 17.82
N PRO A 115 30.11 -6.98 19.15
CA PRO A 115 30.50 -7.95 20.17
C PRO A 115 29.61 -9.19 20.09
N GLU A 116 30.23 -10.37 20.22
CA GLU A 116 29.57 -11.66 20.01
C GLU A 116 28.30 -11.84 20.86
N ALA A 117 28.35 -11.42 22.12
CA ALA A 117 27.20 -11.49 23.03
C ALA A 117 26.02 -10.60 22.65
N LYS A 118 26.22 -9.61 21.75
CA LYS A 118 25.20 -8.65 21.32
C LYS A 118 24.81 -8.79 19.85
N ARG A 119 25.40 -9.73 19.10
CA ARG A 119 25.17 -9.87 17.67
C ARG A 119 23.71 -10.10 17.30
N ALA A 120 22.96 -10.85 18.09
CA ALA A 120 21.54 -11.10 17.85
C ALA A 120 20.70 -9.81 18.01
N GLU A 121 20.89 -9.08 19.10
CA GLU A 121 20.23 -7.82 19.39
C GLU A 121 20.54 -6.75 18.32
N ILE A 122 21.82 -6.57 18.04
CA ILE A 122 22.29 -5.60 17.04
C ILE A 122 21.84 -6.01 15.64
N GLY A 123 21.89 -7.29 15.32
CA GLY A 123 21.39 -7.82 14.04
C GLY A 123 19.91 -7.56 13.82
N ALA A 124 19.10 -7.73 14.85
CA ALA A 124 17.69 -7.40 14.82
C ALA A 124 17.46 -5.89 14.61
N ALA A 125 18.19 -5.03 15.33
CA ALA A 125 18.07 -3.57 15.22
C ALA A 125 18.52 -3.04 13.85
N VAL A 126 19.72 -3.43 13.40
CA VAL A 126 20.27 -3.04 12.09
C VAL A 126 19.44 -3.61 10.95
N GLY A 127 19.04 -4.87 11.06
CA GLY A 127 18.20 -5.54 10.08
C GLY A 127 16.85 -4.83 9.89
N ARG A 128 16.21 -4.38 10.97
CA ARG A 128 14.99 -3.56 10.90
C ARG A 128 15.26 -2.21 10.23
N ALA A 129 16.30 -1.51 10.66
CA ALA A 129 16.64 -0.18 10.17
C ALA A 129 17.00 -0.16 8.68
N VAL A 130 17.81 -1.11 8.22
CA VAL A 130 18.22 -1.22 6.80
C VAL A 130 17.06 -1.69 5.93
N ARG A 131 16.30 -2.69 6.36
CA ARG A 131 15.13 -3.20 5.61
C ARG A 131 14.08 -2.14 5.36
N GLN A 132 13.90 -1.25 6.31
CA GLN A 132 12.92 -0.17 6.20
C GLN A 132 13.31 0.86 5.13
N ILE A 133 14.60 1.11 4.92
CA ILE A 133 15.06 1.98 3.83
C ILE A 133 14.95 1.24 2.49
N ALA A 134 15.18 -0.06 2.49
CA ALA A 134 15.05 -0.90 1.30
C ALA A 134 13.61 -0.97 0.77
N SER A 135 12.59 -0.77 1.61
CA SER A 135 11.17 -0.85 1.22
C SER A 135 10.60 0.43 0.59
N THR A 136 11.39 1.49 0.44
CA THR A 136 10.91 2.79 -0.06
C THR A 136 11.28 3.04 -1.52
N ASP A 137 10.71 2.26 -2.45
CA ASP A 137 10.73 2.65 -3.87
C ASP A 137 9.36 3.30 -4.21
N PRO A 138 9.34 4.61 -4.59
CA PRO A 138 8.11 5.41 -4.58
C PRO A 138 7.24 5.29 -5.83
N MET A 139 7.38 4.23 -6.65
CA MET A 139 6.96 4.32 -8.04
C MET A 139 5.62 3.70 -8.41
N VAL A 140 4.89 3.06 -7.52
CA VAL A 140 3.59 2.46 -7.87
C VAL A 140 2.57 2.79 -6.82
N ARG A 141 1.86 3.91 -6.99
CA ARG A 141 0.54 4.13 -6.36
C ARG A 141 -0.27 5.05 -7.25
N GLN A 142 -1.23 4.48 -7.93
CA GLN A 142 -2.47 5.12 -8.33
C GLN A 142 -3.61 4.48 -7.55
N PRO A 143 -4.73 5.20 -7.35
CA PRO A 143 -5.86 4.66 -6.58
C PRO A 143 -6.33 3.36 -7.23
N LEU A 144 -6.35 2.33 -6.45
CA LEU A 144 -6.86 1.02 -6.76
C LEU A 144 -8.16 0.81 -6.02
N VAL A 145 -9.05 0.08 -6.61
CA VAL A 145 -10.23 -0.46 -5.97
C VAL A 145 -9.85 -1.01 -4.59
N LYS A 146 -10.63 -0.64 -3.58
CA LYS A 146 -10.39 -0.85 -2.13
C LYS A 146 -9.87 -2.26 -1.79
N ASP A 147 -10.35 -3.29 -2.51
CA ASP A 147 -9.97 -4.68 -2.26
C ASP A 147 -8.55 -5.00 -2.72
N ILE A 148 -8.12 -4.42 -3.84
CA ILE A 148 -6.76 -4.61 -4.36
C ILE A 148 -5.74 -3.83 -3.53
N GLU A 149 -6.09 -2.65 -3.00
CA GLU A 149 -5.23 -1.93 -2.07
C GLU A 149 -5.00 -2.72 -0.78
N THR A 150 -6.04 -3.38 -0.28
CA THR A 150 -5.92 -4.28 0.87
C THR A 150 -5.04 -5.48 0.56
N LEU A 151 -5.23 -6.12 -0.60
CA LEU A 151 -4.41 -7.23 -1.08
C LEU A 151 -2.96 -6.81 -1.34
N LEU A 152 -2.73 -5.64 -1.94
CA LEU A 152 -1.38 -5.10 -2.16
C LEU A 152 -0.71 -4.65 -0.87
N ALA A 153 -1.44 -4.04 0.07
CA ALA A 153 -0.92 -3.67 1.39
C ALA A 153 -0.57 -4.92 2.21
N GLU A 154 -1.38 -5.97 2.14
CA GLU A 154 -1.07 -7.26 2.75
C GLU A 154 0.11 -7.95 2.05
N ALA A 155 0.19 -7.87 0.72
CA ALA A 155 1.31 -8.39 -0.05
C ALA A 155 2.61 -7.63 0.24
N GLN A 156 2.56 -6.30 0.40
CA GLN A 156 3.71 -5.49 0.82
C GLN A 156 4.12 -5.82 2.25
N ALA A 157 3.18 -5.96 3.18
CA ALA A 157 3.46 -6.39 4.55
C ALA A 157 4.01 -7.83 4.61
N ARG A 158 3.62 -8.69 3.66
CA ARG A 158 4.18 -10.04 3.48
C ARG A 158 5.57 -9.99 2.86
N ALA A 159 5.82 -9.11 1.88
CA ALA A 159 7.13 -8.89 1.30
C ALA A 159 8.12 -8.29 2.32
N GLU A 160 7.68 -7.41 3.20
CA GLU A 160 8.46 -6.90 4.32
C GLU A 160 8.78 -8.02 5.34
N ARG A 161 7.84 -8.93 5.59
CA ARG A 161 8.05 -10.13 6.41
C ARG A 161 8.96 -11.14 5.72
N ALA A 162 8.77 -11.37 4.42
CA ALA A 162 9.64 -12.23 3.62
C ALA A 162 11.10 -11.74 3.62
N SER A 163 11.34 -10.43 3.74
CA SER A 163 12.71 -9.91 3.90
C SER A 163 13.36 -10.29 5.24
N GLN A 164 12.61 -10.76 6.22
CA GLN A 164 13.11 -11.35 7.47
C GLN A 164 13.43 -12.84 7.33
N GLN A 165 12.94 -13.49 6.29
CA GLN A 165 13.14 -14.89 6.00
C GLN A 165 14.36 -15.07 5.12
N ARG A 166 14.99 -16.25 5.22
CA ARG A 166 16.15 -16.56 4.37
C ARG A 166 15.78 -16.75 2.91
N GLY A 167 14.53 -17.09 2.61
CA GLY A 167 14.04 -17.42 1.29
C GLY A 167 14.75 -18.62 0.64
N ILE A 168 14.17 -19.17 -0.39
CA ILE A 168 14.77 -20.24 -1.19
C ILE A 168 15.47 -19.60 -2.38
N ARG A 169 16.80 -19.71 -2.44
CA ARG A 169 17.58 -19.23 -3.58
C ARG A 169 17.52 -20.22 -4.73
N VAL A 170 17.07 -19.74 -5.90
CA VAL A 170 17.07 -20.49 -7.16
C VAL A 170 17.75 -19.65 -8.23
N GLY A 171 19.03 -19.92 -8.47
CA GLY A 171 19.86 -19.07 -9.33
C GLY A 171 19.97 -17.65 -8.80
N ASP A 172 19.57 -16.69 -9.63
CA ASP A 172 19.58 -15.26 -9.29
C ASP A 172 18.24 -14.78 -8.70
N PHE A 173 17.36 -15.69 -8.31
CA PHE A 173 16.08 -15.37 -7.69
C PHE A 173 16.00 -15.89 -6.26
N ILE A 174 15.27 -15.18 -5.42
CA ILE A 174 14.91 -15.59 -4.07
C ILE A 174 13.38 -15.72 -4.00
N LEU A 175 12.94 -16.89 -3.58
CA LEU A 175 11.54 -17.31 -3.49
C LEU A 175 11.12 -17.33 -2.02
N TYR A 176 9.94 -16.84 -1.72
CA TYR A 176 9.32 -16.83 -0.40
C TYR A 176 7.92 -17.45 -0.51
N PRO A 177 7.83 -18.78 -0.43
CA PRO A 177 6.54 -19.45 -0.38
C PRO A 177 5.93 -19.30 1.01
N GLU A 178 4.64 -19.06 1.04
CA GLU A 178 3.81 -19.05 2.25
C GLU A 178 2.55 -19.88 1.98
N ILE A 179 2.09 -20.62 2.98
CA ILE A 179 0.76 -21.21 3.00
C ILE A 179 0.10 -20.86 4.33
N GLN A 180 -1.14 -20.42 4.26
CA GLN A 180 -1.95 -20.16 5.44
C GLN A 180 -3.27 -20.90 5.37
N VAL A 181 -3.74 -21.32 6.54
CA VAL A 181 -5.10 -21.82 6.74
C VAL A 181 -5.74 -20.93 7.81
N THR A 182 -6.90 -20.37 7.46
CA THR A 182 -7.64 -19.44 8.33
C THR A 182 -9.04 -19.98 8.52
N GLU A 183 -9.46 -20.13 9.76
CA GLU A 183 -10.87 -20.28 10.13
C GLU A 183 -11.40 -18.92 10.55
N PHE A 184 -12.56 -18.53 10.03
CA PHE A 184 -13.20 -17.30 10.50
C PHE A 184 -14.70 -17.48 10.77
N TYR A 185 -15.20 -16.68 11.67
CA TYR A 185 -16.61 -16.49 11.94
C TYR A 185 -17.02 -15.08 11.50
N ASP A 186 -18.12 -14.98 10.81
CA ASP A 186 -18.74 -13.74 10.38
C ASP A 186 -20.19 -13.70 10.86
N ASP A 187 -20.58 -12.64 11.55
CA ASP A 187 -21.94 -12.49 12.10
C ASP A 187 -22.94 -11.94 11.06
N ASN A 188 -22.47 -11.54 9.86
CA ASN A 188 -23.29 -10.90 8.83
C ASN A 188 -22.68 -11.05 7.42
N ILE A 189 -22.63 -12.26 6.89
CA ILE A 189 -21.95 -12.60 5.62
C ILE A 189 -22.49 -11.84 4.40
N PHE A 190 -23.73 -11.36 4.44
CA PHE A 190 -24.37 -10.60 3.37
C PHE A 190 -24.32 -9.08 3.59
N ALA A 191 -23.63 -8.60 4.60
CA ALA A 191 -23.54 -7.18 4.96
C ALA A 191 -24.91 -6.46 5.02
N THR A 192 -25.95 -7.14 5.56
CA THR A 192 -27.31 -6.63 5.64
C THR A 192 -27.55 -5.84 6.92
N LYS A 193 -28.48 -4.86 6.86
CA LYS A 193 -28.92 -4.09 8.03
C LYS A 193 -29.70 -4.96 9.00
N ASP A 194 -30.70 -5.67 8.49
CA ASP A 194 -31.64 -6.50 9.25
C ASP A 194 -31.59 -7.94 8.72
N GLY A 195 -31.99 -8.91 9.55
CA GLY A 195 -31.99 -10.30 9.15
C GLY A 195 -30.59 -10.89 8.90
N LYS A 196 -29.60 -10.46 9.67
CA LYS A 196 -28.21 -10.88 9.56
C LYS A 196 -28.08 -12.41 9.53
N THR A 197 -27.24 -12.89 8.64
CA THR A 197 -26.88 -14.31 8.53
C THR A 197 -25.44 -14.49 8.94
N SER A 198 -25.19 -15.38 9.89
CA SER A 198 -23.83 -15.70 10.32
C SER A 198 -23.38 -17.04 9.77
N ASP A 199 -22.09 -17.18 9.51
CA ASP A 199 -21.47 -18.44 9.13
C ASP A 199 -20.01 -18.53 9.56
N TYR A 200 -19.46 -19.74 9.45
CA TYR A 200 -18.04 -20.02 9.54
C TYR A 200 -17.49 -20.33 8.17
N ALA A 201 -16.28 -19.92 7.91
CA ALA A 201 -15.60 -20.31 6.68
C ALA A 201 -14.12 -20.61 6.91
N THR A 202 -13.62 -21.53 6.08
CA THR A 202 -12.19 -21.86 5.99
C THR A 202 -11.61 -21.21 4.77
N VAL A 203 -10.47 -20.53 4.92
CA VAL A 203 -9.66 -20.01 3.82
C VAL A 203 -8.37 -20.81 3.72
N ILE A 204 -8.03 -21.26 2.53
CA ILE A 204 -6.73 -21.86 2.22
C ILE A 204 -6.03 -20.93 1.24
N GLY A 205 -4.89 -20.34 1.68
CA GLY A 205 -4.16 -19.32 0.94
C GLY A 205 -2.69 -19.69 0.72
N PRO A 206 -2.32 -20.35 -0.39
CA PRO A 206 -0.93 -20.39 -0.84
C PRO A 206 -0.54 -19.08 -1.52
N HIS A 207 0.60 -18.52 -1.11
CA HIS A 207 1.17 -17.29 -1.65
C HIS A 207 2.63 -17.53 -2.02
N LEU A 208 3.08 -16.85 -3.05
CA LEU A 208 4.48 -16.89 -3.49
C LEU A 208 4.95 -15.48 -3.81
N PHE A 209 6.04 -15.06 -3.18
CA PHE A 209 6.76 -13.87 -3.56
C PHE A 209 8.12 -14.27 -4.12
N VAL A 210 8.53 -13.63 -5.22
CA VAL A 210 9.82 -13.86 -5.90
C VAL A 210 10.45 -12.53 -6.21
N HIS A 211 11.72 -12.37 -5.93
CA HIS A 211 12.49 -11.25 -6.44
C HIS A 211 13.84 -11.67 -6.97
N SER A 212 14.37 -10.89 -7.93
CA SER A 212 15.71 -11.09 -8.44
C SER A 212 16.75 -10.54 -7.45
N ASP A 213 17.92 -11.17 -7.43
CA ASP A 213 19.10 -10.77 -6.66
C ASP A 213 20.20 -10.19 -7.61
N TRP A 214 19.79 -9.40 -8.61
CA TRP A 214 20.69 -8.77 -9.56
C TRP A 214 21.31 -7.47 -9.02
N GLU A 215 22.50 -7.12 -9.47
CA GLU A 215 23.18 -5.90 -9.02
C GLU A 215 22.60 -4.60 -9.63
N LYS A 216 22.01 -4.64 -10.82
CA LYS A 216 21.59 -3.43 -11.57
C LYS A 216 20.10 -3.38 -11.88
N HIS A 217 19.47 -4.47 -12.17
CA HIS A 217 18.08 -4.52 -12.60
C HIS A 217 17.30 -5.25 -11.53
N TYR A 218 15.99 -5.08 -11.49
CA TYR A 218 15.18 -5.95 -10.65
C TYR A 218 13.94 -6.46 -11.37
N VAL A 219 13.51 -7.62 -10.91
CA VAL A 219 12.19 -8.19 -11.18
C VAL A 219 11.62 -8.65 -9.86
N ARG A 220 10.34 -8.31 -9.63
CA ARG A 220 9.53 -8.84 -8.53
C ARG A 220 8.29 -9.51 -9.10
N MET A 221 7.86 -10.61 -8.52
CA MET A 221 6.65 -11.32 -8.90
C MET A 221 5.94 -11.79 -7.63
N GLN A 222 4.62 -11.80 -7.68
CA GLN A 222 3.77 -12.31 -6.61
C GLN A 222 2.64 -13.11 -7.22
N ALA A 223 2.28 -14.20 -6.56
CA ALA A 223 1.11 -15.00 -6.89
C ALA A 223 0.37 -15.32 -5.60
N HIS A 224 -0.94 -15.12 -5.63
CA HIS A 224 -1.82 -15.36 -4.50
C HIS A 224 -3.02 -16.17 -4.96
N TYR A 225 -3.42 -17.10 -4.12
CA TYR A 225 -4.69 -17.78 -4.22
C TYR A 225 -5.32 -17.83 -2.83
N ASP A 226 -6.60 -17.49 -2.73
CA ASP A 226 -7.41 -17.61 -1.53
C ASP A 226 -8.73 -18.33 -1.86
N GLY A 227 -8.82 -19.58 -1.42
CA GLY A 227 -10.03 -20.38 -1.56
C GLY A 227 -10.87 -20.33 -0.30
N VAL A 228 -12.00 -19.63 -0.34
CA VAL A 228 -12.94 -19.46 0.78
C VAL A 228 -14.04 -20.52 0.69
N ARG A 229 -14.30 -21.22 1.78
CA ARG A 229 -15.33 -22.28 1.87
C ARG A 229 -16.20 -22.07 3.09
N PHE A 230 -17.41 -21.58 2.86
CA PHE A 230 -18.44 -21.40 3.89
C PHE A 230 -19.05 -22.74 4.29
N ARG A 231 -19.34 -22.87 5.58
CA ARG A 231 -19.84 -24.12 6.16
C ARG A 231 -21.29 -24.38 5.76
N SER A 232 -22.15 -23.37 5.80
CA SER A 232 -23.59 -23.50 5.55
C SER A 232 -24.00 -22.81 4.25
N ASN A 233 -23.44 -21.67 3.92
CA ASN A 233 -23.78 -20.87 2.76
C ASN A 233 -22.81 -21.11 1.61
N GLN A 234 -22.81 -22.32 1.06
CA GLN A 234 -21.82 -22.75 0.06
C GLN A 234 -21.86 -21.96 -1.25
N LYS A 235 -22.92 -21.23 -1.52
CA LYS A 235 -23.00 -20.32 -2.66
C LYS A 235 -22.11 -19.09 -2.51
N GLU A 236 -21.71 -18.76 -1.29
CA GLU A 236 -20.75 -17.70 -0.99
C GLU A 236 -19.29 -18.19 -1.09
N ASN A 237 -19.04 -19.44 -1.51
CA ASN A 237 -17.69 -19.93 -1.74
C ASN A 237 -17.03 -19.18 -2.90
N THR A 238 -15.78 -18.74 -2.68
CA THR A 238 -15.00 -18.01 -3.70
C THR A 238 -13.62 -18.62 -3.89
N ASP A 239 -13.08 -18.38 -5.07
CA ASP A 239 -11.71 -18.74 -5.45
C ASP A 239 -11.05 -17.51 -6.06
N ASP A 240 -10.30 -16.77 -5.27
CA ASP A 240 -9.58 -15.60 -5.72
C ASP A 240 -8.15 -15.98 -6.11
N LEU A 241 -7.76 -15.57 -7.28
CA LEU A 241 -6.41 -15.78 -7.79
C LEU A 241 -5.91 -14.48 -8.40
N TRP A 242 -4.74 -14.02 -7.96
CA TRP A 242 -4.09 -12.92 -8.64
C TRP A 242 -2.58 -13.12 -8.75
N PHE A 243 -2.04 -12.54 -9.79
CA PHE A 243 -0.62 -12.52 -10.09
C PHE A 243 -0.20 -11.08 -10.39
N SER A 244 0.95 -10.66 -9.87
CA SER A 244 1.60 -9.42 -10.29
C SER A 244 3.07 -9.64 -10.58
N GLY A 245 3.58 -8.84 -11.50
CA GLY A 245 4.99 -8.82 -11.83
C GLY A 245 5.42 -7.40 -12.18
N GLU A 246 6.57 -6.98 -11.71
CA GLU A 246 7.16 -5.70 -12.05
C GLU A 246 8.66 -5.82 -12.27
N GLY A 247 9.21 -4.92 -13.04
CA GLY A 247 10.64 -4.87 -13.26
C GLY A 247 11.12 -3.50 -13.68
N ARG A 248 12.42 -3.29 -13.47
CA ARG A 248 13.14 -2.11 -13.91
C ARG A 248 14.44 -2.53 -14.58
N TYR A 249 14.70 -1.91 -15.71
CA TYR A 249 15.95 -2.03 -16.43
C TYR A 249 16.70 -0.70 -16.45
N ASP A 250 17.90 -0.68 -15.93
CA ASP A 250 18.75 0.50 -15.80
C ASP A 250 19.74 0.55 -16.95
N PHE A 251 19.58 1.51 -17.86
CA PHE A 251 20.52 1.75 -18.96
C PHE A 251 21.80 2.40 -18.45
N THR A 252 21.64 3.42 -17.60
CA THR A 252 22.72 4.15 -16.95
C THR A 252 22.35 4.40 -15.48
N GLN A 253 23.19 5.09 -14.74
CA GLN A 253 22.87 5.51 -13.37
C GLN A 253 21.70 6.50 -13.30
N ASP A 254 21.47 7.25 -14.37
CA ASP A 254 20.48 8.32 -14.42
C ASP A 254 19.25 7.96 -15.28
N THR A 255 19.29 6.83 -16.01
CA THR A 255 18.23 6.49 -16.97
C THR A 255 17.77 5.06 -16.80
N ASN A 256 16.47 4.88 -16.59
CA ASN A 256 15.85 3.57 -16.52
C ASN A 256 14.49 3.53 -17.23
N VAL A 257 14.07 2.32 -17.54
CA VAL A 257 12.69 1.98 -17.88
C VAL A 257 12.16 1.00 -16.86
N PHE A 258 10.88 1.08 -16.63
CA PHE A 258 10.18 0.22 -15.68
C PHE A 258 8.84 -0.19 -16.29
N GLY A 259 8.30 -1.27 -15.76
CA GLY A 259 6.98 -1.72 -16.14
C GLY A 259 6.53 -2.90 -15.29
N GLY A 260 5.26 -3.19 -15.38
CA GLY A 260 4.68 -4.29 -14.65
C GLY A 260 3.32 -4.66 -15.18
N LEU A 261 2.80 -5.74 -14.63
CA LEU A 261 1.47 -6.23 -14.91
C LEU A 261 0.83 -6.78 -13.64
N LEU A 262 -0.49 -6.74 -13.61
CA LEU A 262 -1.33 -7.44 -12.65
C LEU A 262 -2.44 -8.14 -13.43
N ALA A 263 -2.79 -9.35 -13.02
CA ALA A 263 -3.93 -10.08 -13.53
C ALA A 263 -4.58 -10.83 -12.36
N GLY A 264 -5.89 -10.68 -12.21
CA GLY A 264 -6.67 -11.29 -11.14
C GLY A 264 -8.01 -11.82 -11.63
N ARG A 265 -8.48 -12.89 -10.99
CA ARG A 265 -9.86 -13.33 -10.93
C ARG A 265 -10.28 -13.20 -9.48
N LEU A 266 -11.20 -12.32 -9.22
CA LEU A 266 -11.60 -11.88 -7.88
C LEU A 266 -13.13 -11.95 -7.75
N HIS A 267 -13.63 -11.82 -6.55
CA HIS A 267 -15.07 -11.65 -6.31
C HIS A 267 -15.35 -10.27 -5.73
N GLU A 268 -16.55 -9.78 -5.95
CA GLU A 268 -17.07 -8.56 -5.34
C GLU A 268 -17.59 -8.89 -3.94
N ASP A 269 -17.08 -8.19 -2.91
CA ASP A 269 -17.52 -8.37 -1.52
C ASP A 269 -18.98 -7.91 -1.36
N ARG A 270 -19.75 -8.62 -0.53
CA ARG A 270 -21.14 -8.27 -0.20
C ARG A 270 -21.30 -6.90 0.43
N SER A 271 -20.24 -6.35 0.97
CA SER A 271 -20.20 -4.97 1.48
C SER A 271 -19.91 -3.92 0.39
N SER A 272 -19.61 -4.32 -0.84
CA SER A 272 -19.42 -3.37 -1.94
C SER A 272 -20.65 -2.45 -2.10
N PRO A 273 -20.47 -1.15 -2.31
CA PRO A 273 -21.60 -0.26 -2.59
C PRO A 273 -22.29 -0.58 -3.92
N ASP A 274 -21.62 -1.33 -4.79
CA ASP A 274 -22.07 -1.76 -6.11
C ASP A 274 -22.45 -3.25 -6.18
N ASP A 275 -22.48 -4.00 -5.03
CA ASP A 275 -22.95 -5.38 -5.02
C ASP A 275 -24.39 -5.47 -5.55
N VAL A 276 -24.57 -6.29 -6.55
CA VAL A 276 -25.85 -6.50 -7.25
C VAL A 276 -26.83 -7.40 -6.48
N ASN A 277 -26.45 -7.86 -5.28
CA ASN A 277 -27.23 -8.76 -4.43
C ASN A 277 -27.68 -10.06 -5.14
N GLY A 278 -26.83 -10.61 -5.94
CA GLY A 278 -27.05 -11.91 -6.60
C GLY A 278 -27.10 -13.08 -5.62
N SER A 279 -27.46 -14.27 -6.10
CA SER A 279 -27.48 -15.48 -5.26
C SER A 279 -26.10 -16.03 -4.93
N GLU A 280 -25.07 -15.50 -5.58
CA GLU A 280 -23.64 -15.78 -5.43
C GLU A 280 -22.86 -14.47 -5.53
N PRO A 281 -21.64 -14.35 -5.00
CA PRO A 281 -20.80 -13.18 -5.22
C PRO A 281 -20.49 -12.98 -6.70
N THR A 282 -20.51 -11.73 -7.17
CA THR A 282 -20.13 -11.40 -8.55
C THR A 282 -18.64 -11.64 -8.74
N ILE A 283 -18.28 -12.40 -9.75
CA ILE A 283 -16.87 -12.62 -10.13
C ILE A 283 -16.45 -11.56 -11.13
N TYR A 284 -15.25 -11.04 -10.97
CA TYR A 284 -14.66 -10.13 -11.94
C TYR A 284 -13.20 -10.44 -12.21
N TYR A 285 -12.73 -9.99 -13.38
CA TYR A 285 -11.36 -10.12 -13.83
C TYR A 285 -10.75 -8.73 -13.96
N GLU A 286 -9.62 -8.53 -13.32
CA GLU A 286 -8.82 -7.34 -13.49
C GLU A 286 -7.52 -7.66 -14.21
N ARG A 287 -7.14 -6.81 -15.16
CA ARG A 287 -5.86 -6.87 -15.84
C ARG A 287 -5.32 -5.46 -15.92
N ARG A 288 -4.11 -5.30 -15.44
CA ARG A 288 -3.41 -4.02 -15.50
C ARG A 288 -2.02 -4.22 -16.09
N VAL A 289 -1.64 -3.35 -17.00
CA VAL A 289 -0.28 -3.26 -17.54
C VAL A 289 0.15 -1.81 -17.45
N TYR A 290 1.35 -1.59 -16.96
CA TYR A 290 1.93 -0.25 -16.91
C TYR A 290 3.38 -0.26 -17.37
N GLY A 291 3.85 0.91 -17.84
CA GLY A 291 5.23 1.09 -18.19
C GLY A 291 5.62 2.54 -18.35
N GLY A 292 6.91 2.80 -18.29
CA GLY A 292 7.42 4.15 -18.39
C GLY A 292 8.93 4.21 -18.35
N GLY A 293 9.43 5.43 -18.32
CA GLY A 293 10.85 5.72 -18.21
C GLY A 293 11.12 6.89 -17.28
N SER A 294 12.33 6.93 -16.76
CA SER A 294 12.79 8.00 -15.90
C SER A 294 14.21 8.42 -16.30
N HIS A 295 14.47 9.72 -16.26
CA HIS A 295 15.79 10.30 -16.53
C HIS A 295 16.10 11.40 -15.51
N GLN A 296 17.27 11.31 -14.86
CA GLN A 296 17.72 12.27 -13.86
C GLN A 296 18.79 13.18 -14.46
N VAL A 297 18.64 14.48 -14.27
CA VAL A 297 19.62 15.50 -14.63
C VAL A 297 19.94 16.33 -13.39
N GLY A 298 21.09 16.09 -12.79
CA GLY A 298 21.46 16.72 -11.53
C GLY A 298 20.46 16.40 -10.42
N LYS A 299 19.75 17.42 -9.92
CA LYS A 299 18.74 17.29 -8.86
C LYS A 299 17.32 17.06 -9.39
N THR A 300 17.13 17.11 -10.69
CA THR A 300 15.81 17.02 -11.33
C THR A 300 15.64 15.64 -11.93
N THR A 301 14.49 15.01 -11.67
CA THR A 301 14.10 13.74 -12.32
C THR A 301 12.84 13.98 -13.15
N LEU A 302 12.93 13.72 -14.44
CA LEU A 302 11.80 13.64 -15.33
C LEU A 302 11.37 12.19 -15.49
N ARG A 303 10.07 11.96 -15.42
CA ARG A 303 9.46 10.66 -15.59
C ARG A 303 8.22 10.76 -16.45
N ALA A 304 7.96 9.74 -17.25
CA ALA A 304 6.71 9.59 -17.99
C ALA A 304 6.33 8.11 -18.00
N GLY A 305 5.03 7.87 -17.96
CA GLY A 305 4.50 6.51 -17.99
C GLY A 305 3.03 6.49 -18.41
N ALA A 306 2.57 5.27 -18.66
CA ALA A 306 1.17 4.98 -18.94
C ALA A 306 0.75 3.70 -18.22
N THR A 307 -0.53 3.64 -17.86
CA THR A 307 -1.21 2.46 -17.32
C THR A 307 -2.41 2.17 -18.19
N PHE A 308 -2.60 0.91 -18.54
CA PHE A 308 -3.82 0.36 -19.12
C PHE A 308 -4.40 -0.64 -18.12
N GLU A 309 -5.65 -0.47 -17.79
CA GLU A 309 -6.40 -1.32 -16.88
C GLU A 309 -7.69 -1.78 -17.55
N GLN A 310 -8.07 -3.02 -17.31
CA GLN A 310 -9.27 -3.63 -17.83
C GLN A 310 -9.98 -4.36 -16.72
N THR A 311 -11.27 -4.06 -16.52
CA THR A 311 -12.15 -4.77 -15.59
C THR A 311 -13.30 -5.43 -16.37
N ARG A 312 -13.57 -6.67 -16.05
CA ARG A 312 -14.63 -7.48 -16.69
C ARG A 312 -15.39 -8.27 -15.64
N PHE A 313 -16.69 -8.19 -15.66
CA PHE A 313 -17.58 -8.84 -14.71
C PHE A 313 -18.28 -10.04 -15.35
N ASP A 314 -18.40 -11.13 -14.61
CA ASP A 314 -19.29 -12.23 -14.98
C ASP A 314 -20.74 -11.89 -14.60
N ASP A 315 -21.70 -12.36 -15.37
CA ASP A 315 -23.11 -12.29 -15.02
C ASP A 315 -23.37 -13.06 -13.71
N THR A 316 -24.28 -12.56 -12.89
CA THR A 316 -24.53 -13.10 -11.56
C THR A 316 -25.94 -13.67 -11.46
N PRO A 317 -26.11 -14.96 -11.08
CA PRO A 317 -27.42 -15.57 -10.98
C PRO A 317 -28.24 -14.96 -9.82
N THR A 318 -29.53 -14.75 -10.04
CA THR A 318 -30.49 -14.44 -8.98
C THR A 318 -31.00 -15.71 -8.30
N SER A 319 -31.68 -15.55 -7.16
CA SER A 319 -32.37 -16.65 -6.50
C SER A 319 -33.51 -17.26 -7.34
N SER A 320 -34.03 -16.52 -8.33
CA SER A 320 -35.05 -16.98 -9.29
C SER A 320 -34.46 -17.72 -10.49
N GLY A 321 -33.12 -17.77 -10.62
CA GLY A 321 -32.42 -18.42 -11.75
C GLY A 321 -32.37 -17.54 -13.02
N ILE A 322 -32.61 -16.26 -12.90
CA ILE A 322 -32.38 -15.27 -13.97
C ILE A 322 -31.02 -14.63 -13.69
N ASP A 323 -30.18 -14.51 -14.70
CA ASP A 323 -28.90 -13.87 -14.53
C ASP A 323 -29.04 -12.34 -14.56
N ILE A 324 -28.34 -11.67 -13.65
CA ILE A 324 -28.12 -10.23 -13.69
C ILE A 324 -26.99 -10.01 -14.68
N ASN A 325 -27.27 -9.21 -15.71
CA ASN A 325 -26.25 -8.81 -16.67
C ASN A 325 -25.31 -7.78 -16.02
N ASN A 326 -24.01 -8.05 -15.99
CA ASN A 326 -22.98 -7.17 -15.50
C ASN A 326 -22.04 -6.66 -16.62
N SER A 327 -22.33 -6.98 -17.88
CA SER A 327 -21.46 -6.60 -19.01
C SER A 327 -21.46 -5.09 -19.27
N ASP A 328 -22.42 -4.35 -18.77
CA ASP A 328 -22.48 -2.88 -18.76
C ASP A 328 -21.52 -2.24 -17.75
N ARG A 329 -20.97 -3.04 -16.82
CA ARG A 329 -19.93 -2.65 -15.86
C ARG A 329 -18.51 -2.94 -16.38
N ASP A 330 -18.38 -3.52 -17.56
CA ASP A 330 -17.10 -3.81 -18.21
C ASP A 330 -16.47 -2.52 -18.74
N TRP A 331 -15.26 -2.19 -18.33
CA TRP A 331 -14.57 -0.98 -18.75
C TRP A 331 -13.06 -1.17 -18.95
N ASP A 332 -12.49 -0.30 -19.78
CA ASP A 332 -11.07 -0.12 -20.01
C ASP A 332 -10.66 1.28 -19.54
N HIS A 333 -9.53 1.37 -18.83
CA HIS A 333 -9.04 2.61 -18.25
C HIS A 333 -7.60 2.87 -18.68
N ILE A 334 -7.34 4.06 -19.20
CA ILE A 334 -6.01 4.49 -19.60
C ILE A 334 -5.66 5.74 -18.82
N THR A 335 -4.53 5.69 -18.11
CA THR A 335 -3.89 6.89 -17.58
C THR A 335 -2.50 7.05 -18.13
N ALA A 336 -2.12 8.27 -18.51
CA ALA A 336 -0.79 8.53 -19.05
C ALA A 336 -0.35 9.96 -18.77
N GLY A 337 0.93 10.15 -18.49
CA GLY A 337 1.47 11.49 -18.36
C GLY A 337 2.85 11.58 -17.72
N PRO A 338 3.41 12.82 -17.67
CA PRO A 338 4.68 13.11 -17.07
C PRO A 338 4.60 13.45 -15.59
N SER A 339 5.71 13.26 -14.89
CA SER A 339 5.97 13.86 -13.59
C SER A 339 7.39 14.45 -13.56
N LEU A 340 7.55 15.52 -12.80
CA LEU A 340 8.81 16.20 -12.58
C LEU A 340 9.05 16.30 -11.09
N SER A 341 10.15 15.77 -10.60
CA SER A 341 10.57 15.90 -9.21
C SER A 341 11.91 16.62 -9.11
N TYR A 342 12.12 17.30 -7.99
CA TYR A 342 13.34 18.04 -7.70
C TYR A 342 13.86 17.71 -6.31
N LYS A 343 15.07 17.16 -6.22
CA LYS A 343 15.72 16.88 -4.94
C LYS A 343 16.15 18.21 -4.29
N LEU A 344 15.26 18.81 -3.50
CA LEU A 344 15.55 20.08 -2.81
C LEU A 344 16.72 19.88 -1.85
N ASN A 345 16.63 18.85 -1.01
CA ASN A 345 17.66 18.35 -0.10
C ASN A 345 17.40 16.85 0.18
N ASP A 346 18.12 16.26 1.13
CA ASP A 346 17.95 14.85 1.48
C ASP A 346 16.64 14.54 2.24
N THR A 347 15.96 15.59 2.72
CA THR A 347 14.70 15.46 3.45
C THR A 347 13.50 15.60 2.54
N PHE A 348 13.52 16.51 1.55
CA PHE A 348 12.36 16.87 0.73
C PHE A 348 12.63 16.73 -0.76
N VAL A 349 11.72 16.02 -1.43
CA VAL A 349 11.69 15.85 -2.89
C VAL A 349 10.29 16.28 -3.40
N PRO A 350 10.06 17.60 -3.59
CA PRO A 350 8.83 18.07 -4.21
C PRO A 350 8.68 17.56 -5.64
N TYR A 351 7.44 17.36 -6.06
CA TYR A 351 7.11 16.95 -7.42
C TYR A 351 5.80 17.56 -7.91
N ILE A 352 5.65 17.57 -9.22
CA ILE A 352 4.40 17.85 -9.93
C ILE A 352 4.14 16.71 -10.90
N GLN A 353 2.86 16.38 -11.12
CA GLN A 353 2.43 15.34 -12.04
C GLN A 353 1.17 15.81 -12.79
N ALA A 354 1.10 15.48 -14.08
CA ALA A 354 -0.11 15.66 -14.87
C ALA A 354 -0.41 14.36 -15.62
N LEU A 355 -1.63 13.89 -15.53
CA LEU A 355 -2.09 12.66 -16.16
C LEU A 355 -3.34 12.93 -16.97
N ALA A 356 -3.43 12.37 -18.15
CA ALA A 356 -4.71 12.16 -18.85
C ALA A 356 -5.37 10.90 -18.27
N ASP A 357 -6.68 10.88 -18.23
CA ASP A 357 -7.53 9.81 -17.69
C ASP A 357 -8.65 9.55 -18.69
N ILE A 358 -8.73 8.34 -19.24
CA ILE A 358 -9.73 7.96 -20.23
C ILE A 358 -10.36 6.66 -19.77
N ARG A 359 -11.68 6.63 -19.68
CA ARG A 359 -12.49 5.47 -19.32
C ARG A 359 -13.46 5.16 -20.44
N ASP A 360 -13.39 3.94 -20.94
CA ASP A 360 -14.14 3.45 -22.10
C ASP A 360 -14.90 2.18 -21.68
N TYR A 361 -16.22 2.27 -21.65
CA TYR A 361 -17.10 1.17 -21.30
C TYR A 361 -17.37 0.31 -22.54
N ARG A 362 -17.27 -0.99 -22.39
CA ARG A 362 -17.46 -1.92 -23.50
C ARG A 362 -18.89 -1.92 -24.05
N SER A 363 -19.87 -1.77 -23.16
CA SER A 363 -21.27 -1.57 -23.54
C SER A 363 -21.53 -0.09 -23.74
N GLN A 364 -21.98 0.31 -24.92
CA GLN A 364 -22.30 1.71 -25.21
C GLN A 364 -23.30 2.32 -24.24
N PHE A 365 -24.20 1.50 -23.69
CA PHE A 365 -25.20 1.94 -22.72
C PHE A 365 -25.28 0.94 -21.58
N ASP A 366 -25.44 1.47 -20.37
CA ASP A 366 -25.77 0.68 -19.18
C ASP A 366 -27.26 0.25 -19.20
N ASP A 367 -27.69 -0.50 -18.19
CA ASP A 367 -29.07 -0.97 -18.05
C ASP A 367 -30.09 0.18 -17.94
N ALA A 368 -29.66 1.39 -17.60
CA ALA A 368 -30.49 2.61 -17.59
C ALA A 368 -30.48 3.35 -18.94
N GLY A 369 -29.75 2.88 -19.93
CA GLY A 369 -29.62 3.48 -21.27
C GLY A 369 -28.68 4.67 -21.31
N VAL A 370 -27.71 4.76 -20.41
CA VAL A 370 -26.77 5.87 -20.26
C VAL A 370 -25.38 5.44 -20.73
N ASP A 371 -24.71 6.30 -21.51
CA ASP A 371 -23.32 6.13 -21.92
C ASP A 371 -22.39 6.63 -20.79
N ARG A 372 -21.55 5.72 -20.26
CA ARG A 372 -20.65 6.01 -19.12
C ARG A 372 -19.23 6.35 -19.53
N ASP A 373 -18.94 6.41 -20.83
CA ASP A 373 -17.63 6.81 -21.31
C ASP A 373 -17.27 8.20 -20.79
N SER A 374 -16.00 8.37 -20.47
CA SER A 374 -15.54 9.62 -19.87
C SER A 374 -14.06 9.88 -20.14
N ALA A 375 -13.71 11.15 -20.19
CA ALA A 375 -12.35 11.60 -20.33
C ALA A 375 -12.03 12.76 -19.39
N GLY A 376 -10.82 12.77 -18.85
CA GLY A 376 -10.42 13.74 -17.87
C GLY A 376 -8.93 13.91 -17.72
N TYR A 377 -8.56 14.57 -16.63
CA TYR A 377 -7.16 14.77 -16.28
C TYR A 377 -6.98 14.93 -14.77
N HIS A 378 -5.76 14.62 -14.32
CA HIS A 378 -5.30 14.88 -12.95
C HIS A 378 -4.08 15.80 -13.01
N VAL A 379 -4.05 16.83 -12.16
CA VAL A 379 -2.86 17.66 -11.94
C VAL A 379 -2.57 17.68 -10.45
N LEU A 380 -1.42 17.15 -10.07
CA LEU A 380 -1.02 16.95 -8.68
C LEU A 380 0.28 17.67 -8.40
N ALA A 381 0.41 18.22 -7.19
CA ALA A 381 1.66 18.68 -6.63
C ALA A 381 1.85 18.07 -5.25
N GLY A 382 3.05 17.61 -4.95
CA GLY A 382 3.31 16.93 -3.70
C GLY A 382 4.77 16.98 -3.29
N THR A 383 5.09 16.32 -2.21
CA THR A 383 6.46 16.09 -1.79
C THR A 383 6.60 14.73 -1.15
N GLU A 384 7.67 14.06 -1.48
CA GLU A 384 8.19 12.97 -0.66
C GLU A 384 9.10 13.57 0.40
N PHE A 385 9.02 13.06 1.62
CA PHE A 385 9.86 13.55 2.70
C PHE A 385 10.41 12.41 3.56
N ARG A 386 11.62 12.64 4.06
CA ARG A 386 12.29 11.75 5.01
C ARG A 386 12.98 12.59 6.07
N VAL A 387 12.26 12.77 7.18
CA VAL A 387 12.75 13.53 8.33
C VAL A 387 13.41 12.58 9.32
N SER A 388 14.73 12.54 9.36
CA SER A 388 15.50 11.58 10.15
C SER A 388 15.21 10.11 9.77
N GLY A 389 15.83 9.16 10.41
CA GLY A 389 15.50 7.73 10.21
C GLY A 389 14.14 7.29 10.77
N ALA A 390 13.40 8.19 11.46
CA ALA A 390 12.19 7.85 12.20
C ALA A 390 10.88 8.18 11.48
N LEU A 391 10.90 9.14 10.55
CA LEU A 391 9.69 9.64 9.89
C LEU A 391 9.92 9.79 8.40
N ASP A 392 9.15 9.09 7.61
CA ASP A 392 9.12 9.20 6.15
C ASP A 392 7.68 9.16 5.64
N GLY A 393 7.47 9.69 4.45
CA GLY A 393 6.15 9.70 3.84
C GLY A 393 6.09 10.50 2.56
N LYS A 394 4.88 10.55 2.02
CA LYS A 394 4.51 11.28 0.82
C LYS A 394 3.17 11.96 1.05
N VAL A 395 3.06 13.20 0.60
CA VAL A 395 1.80 13.94 0.58
C VAL A 395 1.64 14.65 -0.74
N PHE A 396 0.41 14.74 -1.21
CA PHE A 396 0.08 15.49 -2.39
C PHE A 396 -1.32 16.10 -2.29
N SER A 397 -1.54 17.13 -3.08
CA SER A 397 -2.85 17.67 -3.37
C SER A 397 -2.90 18.07 -4.84
N GLY A 398 -4.09 18.12 -5.40
CA GLY A 398 -4.28 18.49 -6.79
C GLY A 398 -5.74 18.56 -7.18
N TYR A 399 -5.99 18.52 -8.46
CA TYR A 399 -7.32 18.60 -9.00
C TYR A 399 -7.51 17.51 -10.04
N GLN A 400 -8.64 16.81 -9.97
CA GLN A 400 -9.14 15.90 -10.99
C GLN A 400 -10.39 16.46 -11.62
N GLN A 401 -10.47 16.38 -12.94
CA GLN A 401 -11.66 16.62 -13.73
C GLN A 401 -11.97 15.38 -14.56
N GLN A 402 -13.22 14.91 -14.50
CA GLN A 402 -13.75 13.84 -15.33
C GLN A 402 -15.00 14.35 -16.01
N ASN A 403 -15.05 14.29 -17.34
CA ASN A 403 -16.19 14.72 -18.14
C ASN A 403 -16.81 13.48 -18.78
N TYR A 404 -18.10 13.29 -18.56
CA TYR A 404 -18.87 12.16 -19.10
C TYR A 404 -19.47 12.52 -20.46
N ASP A 405 -19.51 11.54 -21.36
CA ASP A 405 -20.00 11.76 -22.71
C ASP A 405 -21.53 11.92 -22.74
N ASP A 406 -22.26 11.28 -21.82
CA ASP A 406 -23.72 11.43 -21.69
C ASP A 406 -24.11 12.58 -20.79
N ALA A 407 -24.98 13.47 -21.31
CA ALA A 407 -25.51 14.62 -20.57
C ALA A 407 -26.41 14.26 -19.37
N ALA A 408 -26.84 13.00 -19.23
CA ALA A 408 -27.55 12.49 -18.06
C ALA A 408 -26.64 12.34 -16.85
N LEU A 409 -25.34 12.17 -17.07
CA LEU A 409 -24.31 12.08 -16.05
C LEU A 409 -23.72 13.47 -15.76
N LYS A 410 -23.37 13.71 -14.51
CA LYS A 410 -22.72 14.95 -14.10
C LYS A 410 -21.21 14.82 -14.20
N ASP A 411 -20.57 15.80 -14.81
CA ASP A 411 -19.12 15.93 -14.73
C ASP A 411 -18.66 16.01 -13.27
N VAL A 412 -17.50 15.42 -13.01
CA VAL A 412 -16.92 15.37 -11.67
C VAL A 412 -15.64 16.17 -11.63
N GLY A 413 -15.64 17.24 -10.84
CA GLY A 413 -14.47 18.05 -10.56
C GLY A 413 -14.17 18.05 -9.08
N VAL A 414 -13.02 17.50 -8.65
CA VAL A 414 -12.70 17.34 -7.23
C VAL A 414 -11.28 17.76 -6.90
N LEU A 415 -11.13 18.30 -5.69
CA LEU A 415 -9.83 18.45 -5.06
C LEU A 415 -9.35 17.05 -4.64
N MET A 416 -8.25 16.59 -5.21
CA MET A 416 -7.58 15.38 -4.77
C MET A 416 -6.64 15.67 -3.60
N VAL A 417 -6.60 14.78 -2.65
CA VAL A 417 -5.65 14.80 -1.53
C VAL A 417 -5.24 13.37 -1.26
N GLY A 418 -3.95 13.15 -1.12
CA GLY A 418 -3.46 11.85 -0.77
C GLY A 418 -2.12 11.92 -0.04
N GLY A 419 -1.80 10.84 0.61
CA GLY A 419 -0.52 10.73 1.28
C GLY A 419 -0.45 9.56 2.23
N ASP A 420 0.77 9.18 2.49
CA ASP A 420 1.12 8.18 3.49
C ASP A 420 2.24 8.69 4.37
N LEU A 421 2.21 8.27 5.61
CA LEU A 421 3.19 8.61 6.62
C LEU A 421 3.55 7.34 7.38
N ARG A 422 4.84 7.11 7.53
CA ARG A 422 5.39 6.07 8.36
C ARG A 422 6.24 6.70 9.46
N TRP A 423 5.85 6.42 10.70
CA TRP A 423 6.54 6.93 11.85
C TRP A 423 6.99 5.80 12.78
N ARG A 424 8.30 5.64 12.92
CA ARG A 424 8.92 4.75 13.89
C ARG A 424 9.10 5.49 15.20
N LEU A 425 8.11 5.35 16.07
CA LEU A 425 8.09 6.03 17.35
C LEU A 425 9.23 5.53 18.27
N VAL A 426 9.36 4.20 18.34
CA VAL A 426 10.47 3.48 19.01
C VAL A 426 10.76 2.21 18.21
N PRO A 427 11.89 1.51 18.42
CA PRO A 427 12.25 0.32 17.63
C PRO A 427 11.17 -0.77 17.58
N SER A 428 10.36 -0.92 18.65
CA SER A 428 9.27 -1.88 18.73
C SER A 428 7.93 -1.36 18.24
N THR A 429 7.81 -0.05 17.87
CA THR A 429 6.52 0.55 17.53
C THR A 429 6.61 1.38 16.26
N GLN A 430 5.85 0.96 15.26
CA GLN A 430 5.67 1.69 14.01
C GLN A 430 4.22 2.13 13.88
N ILE A 431 4.02 3.39 13.52
CA ILE A 431 2.71 3.98 13.19
C ILE A 431 2.71 4.26 11.69
N ASN A 432 1.71 3.76 10.99
CA ASN A 432 1.46 4.13 9.61
C ASN A 432 0.14 4.89 9.56
N MET A 433 0.08 5.96 8.77
CA MET A 433 -1.14 6.72 8.52
C MET A 433 -1.26 6.96 7.02
N TRP A 434 -2.49 7.04 6.54
CA TRP A 434 -2.77 7.35 5.14
C TRP A 434 -4.02 8.21 5.04
N VAL A 435 -4.11 8.98 3.97
CA VAL A 435 -5.29 9.72 3.53
C VAL A 435 -5.40 9.58 2.03
N ASP A 436 -6.61 9.41 1.54
CA ASP A 436 -6.91 9.34 0.12
C ASP A 436 -8.22 10.05 -0.20
N ARG A 437 -8.27 10.69 -1.38
CA ARG A 437 -9.49 11.22 -1.97
C ARG A 437 -9.41 11.05 -3.48
N SER A 438 -10.31 10.24 -4.01
CA SER A 438 -10.34 9.79 -5.40
C SER A 438 -11.75 9.81 -5.98
N VAL A 439 -11.86 9.66 -7.30
CA VAL A 439 -13.11 9.48 -8.03
C VAL A 439 -13.19 8.03 -8.48
N GLU A 440 -14.17 7.32 -7.97
CA GLU A 440 -14.39 5.90 -8.22
C GLU A 440 -15.62 5.70 -9.11
N GLU A 441 -15.55 4.68 -9.98
CA GLU A 441 -16.68 4.27 -10.80
C GLU A 441 -17.77 3.62 -9.94
N THR A 442 -19.03 3.69 -10.43
CA THR A 442 -20.18 3.05 -9.79
C THR A 442 -21.20 2.59 -10.80
N SER A 443 -21.89 1.52 -10.51
CA SER A 443 -23.05 1.03 -11.25
C SER A 443 -24.38 1.61 -10.73
N LEU A 444 -24.34 2.44 -9.69
CA LEU A 444 -25.54 2.98 -9.09
C LEU A 444 -26.29 3.88 -10.07
N THR A 445 -27.53 3.51 -10.39
CA THR A 445 -28.39 4.27 -11.30
C THR A 445 -28.53 5.73 -10.89
N GLY A 446 -28.27 6.64 -11.82
CA GLY A 446 -28.32 8.10 -11.61
C GLY A 446 -27.08 8.71 -10.96
N ALA A 447 -26.07 7.91 -10.61
CA ALA A 447 -24.76 8.40 -10.22
C ALA A 447 -23.78 8.33 -11.38
N SER A 448 -22.96 9.38 -11.56
CA SER A 448 -21.85 9.36 -12.52
C SER A 448 -20.67 8.55 -11.96
N ALA A 449 -20.34 8.82 -10.71
CA ALA A 449 -19.24 8.23 -9.95
C ALA A 449 -19.53 8.43 -8.46
N TYR A 450 -18.68 7.94 -7.59
CA TYR A 450 -18.64 8.45 -6.22
C TYR A 450 -17.27 9.03 -5.89
N VAL A 451 -17.28 10.06 -5.06
CA VAL A 451 -16.05 10.65 -4.51
C VAL A 451 -15.76 9.94 -3.21
N TYR A 452 -14.76 9.08 -3.23
CA TYR A 452 -14.27 8.42 -2.03
C TYR A 452 -13.30 9.33 -1.29
N SER A 453 -13.49 9.51 0.00
CA SER A 453 -12.59 10.27 0.86
C SER A 453 -12.36 9.47 2.12
N ALA A 454 -11.12 9.05 2.37
CA ALA A 454 -10.85 8.19 3.50
C ALA A 454 -9.51 8.55 4.18
N PHE A 455 -9.40 8.19 5.44
CA PHE A 455 -8.16 8.19 6.18
C PHE A 455 -8.12 6.98 7.12
N GLY A 456 -6.92 6.55 7.42
CA GLY A 456 -6.73 5.45 8.33
C GLY A 456 -5.32 5.36 8.84
N GLY A 457 -5.10 4.36 9.66
CA GLY A 457 -3.77 4.10 10.15
C GLY A 457 -3.65 2.77 10.87
N SER A 458 -2.41 2.39 11.12
CA SER A 458 -2.07 1.23 11.92
C SER A 458 -0.99 1.54 12.95
N VAL A 459 -1.07 0.87 14.09
CA VAL A 459 -0.02 0.79 15.09
C VAL A 459 0.46 -0.64 15.13
N ASN A 460 1.70 -0.86 14.72
CA ASN A 460 2.36 -2.15 14.80
C ASN A 460 3.31 -2.12 15.99
N HIS A 461 3.07 -2.96 16.99
CA HIS A 461 3.86 -3.01 18.22
C HIS A 461 4.34 -4.44 18.51
N SER A 462 5.66 -4.62 18.53
CA SER A 462 6.26 -5.90 18.96
C SER A 462 6.28 -5.92 20.49
N LEU A 463 5.39 -6.74 21.07
CA LEU A 463 5.31 -6.96 22.52
C LEU A 463 6.53 -7.74 23.02
N THR A 464 6.97 -8.71 22.22
CA THR A 464 8.22 -9.47 22.39
C THR A 464 8.85 -9.67 21.01
N ASP A 465 9.99 -10.37 20.93
CA ASP A 465 10.63 -10.69 19.64
C ASP A 465 9.75 -11.60 18.76
N ASP A 466 8.86 -12.39 19.37
CA ASP A 466 8.00 -13.35 18.69
C ASP A 466 6.51 -12.97 18.68
N LEU A 467 6.10 -11.91 19.40
CA LEU A 467 4.71 -11.54 19.58
C LEU A 467 4.44 -10.11 19.12
N ASP A 468 3.67 -9.97 18.05
CA ASP A 468 3.27 -8.69 17.49
C ASP A 468 1.78 -8.40 17.76
N LEU A 469 1.50 -7.17 18.15
CA LEU A 469 0.17 -6.59 18.21
C LEU A 469 0.03 -5.56 17.09
N ILE A 470 -1.01 -5.70 16.28
CA ILE A 470 -1.30 -4.76 15.19
C ILE A 470 -2.73 -4.24 15.40
N PHE A 471 -2.85 -2.94 15.56
CA PHE A 471 -4.16 -2.26 15.59
C PHE A 471 -4.32 -1.45 14.32
N ARG A 472 -5.51 -1.50 13.70
CA ARG A 472 -5.86 -0.69 12.52
C ARG A 472 -7.20 -0.02 12.74
N ALA A 473 -7.34 1.19 12.21
CA ALA A 473 -8.62 1.87 12.14
C ALA A 473 -8.67 2.71 10.86
N SER A 474 -9.83 2.74 10.21
CA SER A 474 -10.08 3.61 9.06
C SER A 474 -11.51 4.17 9.09
N TYR A 475 -11.67 5.30 8.44
CA TYR A 475 -12.95 5.95 8.19
C TYR A 475 -12.96 6.44 6.75
N GLY A 476 -14.05 6.17 6.03
CA GLY A 476 -14.24 6.58 4.66
C GLY A 476 -15.63 7.17 4.45
N VAL A 477 -15.74 8.05 3.45
CA VAL A 477 -17.01 8.63 2.98
C VAL A 477 -17.09 8.43 1.48
N SER A 478 -18.16 7.80 1.00
CA SER A 478 -18.49 7.67 -0.43
C SER A 478 -19.65 8.59 -0.75
N ASP A 479 -19.39 9.66 -1.54
CA ASP A 479 -20.38 10.65 -1.96
C ASP A 479 -20.76 10.40 -3.43
N PHE A 480 -21.95 9.86 -3.69
CA PHE A 480 -22.40 9.46 -5.02
C PHE A 480 -22.90 10.65 -5.80
N VAL A 481 -22.14 11.06 -6.82
CA VAL A 481 -22.39 12.25 -7.63
C VAL A 481 -23.62 12.03 -8.52
N GLY A 482 -24.69 12.74 -8.24
CA GLY A 482 -25.95 12.64 -8.99
C GLY A 482 -27.06 11.88 -8.27
N ALA A 483 -26.75 10.86 -7.48
CA ALA A 483 -27.75 10.00 -6.82
C ALA A 483 -28.22 10.50 -5.45
N GLY A 484 -27.51 11.45 -4.84
CA GLY A 484 -27.87 11.98 -3.50
C GLY A 484 -27.69 10.98 -2.37
N ARG A 485 -26.85 9.96 -2.56
CA ARG A 485 -26.44 8.97 -1.55
C ARG A 485 -25.07 9.34 -0.99
N GLU A 486 -24.93 9.22 0.32
CA GLU A 486 -23.66 9.30 1.04
C GLU A 486 -23.54 8.11 2.01
N ASP A 487 -22.41 7.43 1.96
CA ASP A 487 -22.09 6.30 2.83
C ASP A 487 -20.88 6.65 3.71
N ASP A 488 -21.03 6.48 5.02
CA ASP A 488 -19.96 6.55 6.02
C ASP A 488 -19.49 5.13 6.35
N ASP A 489 -18.27 4.76 6.04
CA ASP A 489 -17.66 3.46 6.32
C ASP A 489 -16.68 3.54 7.49
N TYR A 490 -16.79 2.63 8.43
CA TYR A 490 -15.92 2.50 9.61
C TYR A 490 -15.34 1.09 9.66
N GLU A 491 -14.05 0.99 9.81
CA GLU A 491 -13.35 -0.28 10.05
C GLU A 491 -12.40 -0.15 11.23
N VAL A 492 -12.42 -1.14 12.13
CA VAL A 492 -11.45 -1.29 13.22
C VAL A 492 -11.03 -2.73 13.29
N SER A 493 -9.73 -2.99 13.34
CA SER A 493 -9.22 -4.35 13.51
C SER A 493 -8.05 -4.43 14.49
N THR A 494 -7.92 -5.60 15.12
CA THR A 494 -6.81 -5.94 15.99
C THR A 494 -6.31 -7.33 15.66
N THR A 495 -5.03 -7.45 15.44
CA THR A 495 -4.33 -8.72 15.17
C THR A 495 -3.31 -8.98 16.26
N LEU A 496 -3.32 -10.17 16.83
CA LEU A 496 -2.25 -10.69 17.68
C LEU A 496 -1.58 -11.84 16.92
N ARG A 497 -0.31 -11.71 16.59
CA ARG A 497 0.46 -12.70 15.84
C ARG A 497 1.63 -13.20 16.67
N TYR A 498 1.73 -14.52 16.82
CA TYR A 498 2.81 -15.19 17.52
C TYR A 498 3.63 -16.07 16.58
N LEU A 499 4.93 -15.84 16.52
CA LEU A 499 5.89 -16.67 15.79
C LEU A 499 6.27 -17.87 16.68
N ILE A 500 5.82 -19.06 16.31
CA ILE A 500 6.22 -20.31 16.99
C ILE A 500 7.68 -20.62 16.70
N THR A 501 8.08 -20.39 15.46
CA THR A 501 9.46 -20.46 14.95
C THR A 501 9.62 -19.43 13.84
N GLU A 502 10.81 -19.30 13.24
CA GLU A 502 11.03 -18.47 12.05
C GLU A 502 10.11 -18.84 10.87
N ASN A 503 9.65 -20.09 10.83
CA ASN A 503 8.87 -20.62 9.70
C ASN A 503 7.39 -20.82 10.01
N TYR A 504 6.96 -20.84 11.27
CA TYR A 504 5.57 -21.12 11.65
C TYR A 504 5.01 -20.04 12.55
N TYR A 505 3.79 -19.64 12.29
CA TYR A 505 3.08 -18.67 13.13
C TYR A 505 1.62 -19.04 13.35
N VAL A 506 1.06 -18.46 14.40
CA VAL A 506 -0.39 -18.42 14.64
C VAL A 506 -0.81 -16.97 14.79
N ALA A 507 -2.02 -16.64 14.38
CA ALA A 507 -2.58 -15.30 14.58
C ALA A 507 -4.07 -15.38 14.92
N GLY A 508 -4.52 -14.44 15.75
CA GLY A 508 -5.93 -14.19 16.02
C GLY A 508 -6.24 -12.76 15.60
N ASP A 509 -7.34 -12.58 14.87
CA ASP A 509 -7.76 -11.26 14.39
C ASP A 509 -9.23 -11.03 14.80
N TYR A 510 -9.55 -9.80 15.18
CA TYR A 510 -10.91 -9.30 15.30
C TYR A 510 -11.06 -8.08 14.38
N ARG A 511 -12.17 -8.03 13.62
CA ARG A 511 -12.51 -6.92 12.76
C ARG A 511 -13.97 -6.52 12.96
N LEU A 512 -14.20 -5.23 13.10
CA LEU A 512 -15.51 -4.59 13.08
C LEU A 512 -15.62 -3.73 11.83
N GLU A 513 -16.66 -3.94 11.06
CA GLU A 513 -17.03 -3.12 9.91
C GLU A 513 -18.43 -2.56 10.11
N ARG A 514 -18.63 -1.30 9.70
CA ARG A 514 -19.93 -0.65 9.78
C ARG A 514 -20.07 0.39 8.68
N ARG A 515 -21.19 0.33 7.98
CA ARG A 515 -21.65 1.39 7.08
C ARG A 515 -22.87 2.09 7.67
N VAL A 516 -22.85 3.43 7.59
CA VAL A 516 -24.00 4.29 7.84
C VAL A 516 -24.29 5.07 6.56
N SER A 517 -25.46 4.89 5.97
CA SER A 517 -25.86 5.44 4.69
C SER A 517 -27.15 6.22 4.82
N ASP A 518 -27.29 7.25 3.97
CA ASP A 518 -28.57 7.95 3.76
C ASP A 518 -29.63 7.02 3.16
N VAL A 519 -29.20 5.96 2.45
CA VAL A 519 -30.04 4.87 1.97
C VAL A 519 -30.10 3.78 3.02
N SER A 520 -31.24 3.71 3.74
CA SER A 520 -31.39 2.84 4.91
C SER A 520 -31.04 1.36 4.65
N ALA A 521 -31.28 0.84 3.45
CA ALA A 521 -30.97 -0.53 3.08
C ALA A 521 -29.45 -0.82 2.95
N ALA A 522 -28.66 0.21 2.69
CA ALA A 522 -27.21 0.10 2.56
C ALA A 522 -26.48 0.10 3.92
N ASN A 523 -27.20 0.33 5.04
CA ASN A 523 -26.61 0.27 6.36
C ASN A 523 -26.29 -1.17 6.74
N TYR A 524 -25.13 -1.39 7.36
CA TYR A 524 -24.81 -2.67 7.97
C TYR A 524 -23.83 -2.51 9.14
N SER A 525 -23.69 -3.57 9.94
CA SER A 525 -22.56 -3.79 10.82
C SER A 525 -22.19 -5.27 10.78
N ARG A 526 -20.90 -5.58 10.83
CA ARG A 526 -20.33 -6.91 10.65
C ARG A 526 -19.18 -7.09 11.64
N ASN A 527 -19.15 -8.23 12.32
CA ASN A 527 -18.07 -8.61 13.21
C ASN A 527 -17.44 -9.90 12.68
N LEU A 528 -16.14 -9.88 12.48
CA LEU A 528 -15.38 -11.02 12.01
C LEU A 528 -14.31 -11.39 13.02
N VAL A 529 -14.18 -12.68 13.28
CA VAL A 529 -13.14 -13.23 14.14
C VAL A 529 -12.39 -14.30 13.36
N TYR A 530 -11.08 -14.14 13.28
CA TYR A 530 -10.22 -15.04 12.52
C TYR A 530 -9.23 -15.75 13.43
N PHE A 531 -8.96 -17.00 13.12
CA PHE A 531 -7.84 -17.76 13.65
C PHE A 531 -7.04 -18.31 12.48
N ARG A 532 -5.74 -18.02 12.44
CA ARG A 532 -4.85 -18.32 11.34
C ARG A 532 -3.65 -19.12 11.80
N ILE A 533 -3.29 -20.12 11.01
CA ILE A 533 -2.02 -20.84 11.11
C ILE A 533 -1.30 -20.69 9.78
N GLY A 534 -0.03 -20.31 9.81
CA GLY A 534 0.76 -20.13 8.60
C GLY A 534 2.12 -20.79 8.70
N ALA A 535 2.58 -21.23 7.53
CA ALA A 535 3.94 -21.70 7.30
C ALA A 535 4.56 -20.81 6.21
N GLN A 536 5.75 -20.32 6.47
CA GLN A 536 6.50 -19.39 5.61
C GLN A 536 7.96 -19.82 5.53
N TYR A 537 8.64 -19.56 4.38
CA TYR A 537 10.04 -19.98 4.21
C TYR A 537 10.93 -18.82 3.78
#